data_c4eae54b607a0563bc1b3f73d509e615
#
_entry.id   c4eae54b607a0563bc1b3f73d509e615
#
_cell.length_a   1.000
_cell.length_b   1.000
_cell.length_c   1.000
_cell.angle_alpha   90.00
_cell.angle_beta   90.00
_cell.angle_gamma   90.00
#
_symmetry.space_group_name_H-M   'P 1'
#
loop_
_entity.id
_entity.type
_entity.pdbx_description
1 polymer ?
#
loop_
_entity_poly.entity_id
_entity_poly.type
_entity_poly.pdbx_seq_one_letter_code
_entity_poly.pdbx_strand_id
1 'polypeptide(L)'
;MRLAPLTILQRWRATSLLLHRTINGNAAHVSPSLFRERAQLHRQCRHQCRTLLTLAIETSCDDTCVALLSKDSGPLGRATLHFHRKVTSDSTAYGGVYPPVALRSHDASLAPLIAEALSSLPSAGPEEEARNHDGSELIQEGGKVGGCSAAGEVGSSRNNTLTVAGTLRQKPDFVTVTRGPGMSANLASGLSTAKGLATAWQVPLLAVNHMQAHALTPRLVSALAHQDPTTLTVSSSTTSSSTADGTAVIKPKYPFLTLLVSGGHTQLVHSRSLTSHRILASSSNIAVGDALDKAARHILPPDMLASHGDVMYGALLERFAFPDSFPPSSPSSSDPKSQHEHGYDYEYTPPLRRVDEIAPYTAPLPYSWTLHPPLSASRALSYEFNGLGSEVRKIATSKGDSMSLDERRTLARATMRLLFEHLATRIFLALAVEPELKDALETLVVSGGVASNRFLMHVLRKMLDVRGLEHVEITAPPPALCTDNAAMIAWTGMEMYEAGWESLLSVHPERKWSIDPSSEDGGILGVPGWRRREH
;
A
#
# COMPACT_ATOMS: atom_id res chain seq x y z
N MET A 1 37.72 -40.09 -10.63
CA MET A 1 37.28 -38.71 -10.42
C MET A 1 35.78 -38.64 -10.73
N ARG A 2 34.91 -38.54 -9.72
CA ARG A 2 33.46 -38.41 -9.89
C ARG A 2 33.16 -36.93 -10.04
N LEU A 3 32.62 -36.52 -11.20
CA LEU A 3 32.16 -35.16 -11.47
C LEU A 3 30.89 -34.91 -10.63
N ALA A 4 30.89 -33.83 -9.86
CA ALA A 4 29.73 -33.38 -9.12
C ALA A 4 28.59 -32.94 -10.09
N PRO A 5 27.32 -33.13 -9.75
CA PRO A 5 26.22 -32.73 -10.61
C PRO A 5 26.11 -31.20 -10.70
N LEU A 6 26.12 -30.66 -11.91
CA LEU A 6 25.90 -29.27 -12.21
C LEU A 6 24.52 -28.83 -11.71
N THR A 7 24.42 -27.63 -11.11
CA THR A 7 23.17 -27.03 -10.66
C THR A 7 22.23 -26.74 -11.86
N ILE A 8 20.92 -26.69 -11.61
CA ILE A 8 19.88 -26.45 -12.63
C ILE A 8 20.16 -25.18 -13.47
N LEU A 9 20.73 -24.13 -12.85
CA LEU A 9 21.13 -22.88 -13.55
C LEU A 9 22.30 -23.08 -14.52
N GLN A 10 23.27 -23.95 -14.18
CA GLN A 10 24.40 -24.24 -15.08
C GLN A 10 23.99 -25.07 -16.29
N ARG A 11 22.98 -25.95 -16.14
CA ARG A 11 22.36 -26.68 -17.26
C ARG A 11 21.59 -25.75 -18.19
N TRP A 12 20.94 -24.70 -17.66
CA TRP A 12 20.19 -23.71 -18.44
C TRP A 12 21.11 -22.84 -19.33
N ARG A 13 22.28 -22.44 -18.83
CA ARG A 13 23.28 -21.68 -19.60
C ARG A 13 23.89 -22.51 -20.75
N ALA A 14 24.11 -23.79 -20.53
CA ALA A 14 24.64 -24.68 -21.56
C ALA A 14 23.64 -24.89 -22.72
N THR A 15 22.33 -24.98 -22.44
CA THR A 15 21.30 -25.13 -23.45
C THR A 15 21.00 -23.83 -24.22
N SER A 16 21.11 -22.66 -23.57
CA SER A 16 20.94 -21.36 -24.23
C SER A 16 22.06 -21.02 -25.21
N LEU A 17 23.30 -21.37 -24.87
CA LEU A 17 24.47 -21.18 -25.74
C LEU A 17 24.47 -22.10 -27.00
N LEU A 18 23.90 -23.29 -26.89
CA LEU A 18 23.72 -24.20 -28.03
C LEU A 18 22.64 -23.72 -29.02
N LEU A 19 21.60 -23.02 -28.55
CA LEU A 19 20.54 -22.48 -29.41
C LEU A 19 20.99 -21.27 -30.25
N HIS A 20 21.93 -20.46 -29.76
CA HIS A 20 22.47 -19.31 -30.51
C HIS A 20 23.43 -19.71 -31.63
N ARG A 21 23.97 -20.95 -31.59
CA ARG A 21 24.84 -21.47 -32.67
C ARG A 21 24.09 -22.17 -33.81
N THR A 22 22.81 -22.51 -33.62
CA THR A 22 22.01 -23.26 -34.62
C THR A 22 21.17 -22.38 -35.55
N ILE A 23 21.13 -21.06 -35.35
CA ILE A 23 20.36 -20.13 -36.19
C ILE A 23 21.15 -19.65 -37.42
N ASN A 24 22.46 -19.91 -37.46
CA ASN A 24 23.30 -19.55 -38.62
C ASN A 24 23.86 -20.82 -39.31
N GLY A 25 23.07 -21.48 -40.08
CA GLY A 25 23.52 -22.42 -41.12
C GLY A 25 23.22 -23.89 -40.89
N ASN A 26 22.48 -24.48 -41.81
CA ASN A 26 22.15 -25.88 -42.09
C ASN A 26 21.23 -26.61 -41.11
N ALA A 27 20.08 -27.04 -41.68
CA ALA A 27 19.09 -27.91 -41.05
C ALA A 27 19.71 -29.27 -40.67
N ALA A 28 20.18 -29.36 -39.41
CA ALA A 28 20.49 -30.63 -38.77
C ALA A 28 19.27 -31.11 -37.96
N HIS A 29 18.85 -32.34 -38.17
CA HIS A 29 17.76 -33.03 -37.46
C HIS A 29 17.91 -32.85 -35.94
N VAL A 30 17.07 -32.01 -35.36
CA VAL A 30 16.95 -31.89 -33.90
C VAL A 30 16.22 -33.13 -33.40
N SER A 31 16.90 -33.95 -32.60
CA SER A 31 16.36 -35.18 -32.06
C SER A 31 15.06 -34.94 -31.26
N PRO A 32 14.01 -35.76 -31.48
CA PRO A 32 12.75 -35.69 -30.74
C PRO A 32 12.91 -35.83 -29.20
N SER A 33 14.04 -36.38 -28.74
CA SER A 33 14.37 -36.48 -27.32
C SER A 33 14.59 -35.10 -26.64
N LEU A 34 15.21 -34.13 -27.33
CA LEU A 34 15.43 -32.77 -26.83
C LEU A 34 14.13 -31.99 -26.65
N PHE A 35 13.13 -32.23 -27.53
CA PHE A 35 11.79 -31.65 -27.36
C PHE A 35 11.02 -32.29 -26.20
N ARG A 36 11.18 -33.57 -25.94
CA ARG A 36 10.58 -34.27 -24.80
C ARG A 36 11.25 -33.82 -23.46
N GLU A 37 12.57 -33.70 -23.42
CA GLU A 37 13.25 -33.20 -22.25
C GLU A 37 12.89 -31.74 -21.93
N ARG A 38 12.76 -30.90 -22.96
CA ARG A 38 12.33 -29.50 -22.80
C ARG A 38 10.86 -29.41 -22.34
N ALA A 39 9.98 -30.25 -22.86
CA ALA A 39 8.59 -30.36 -22.42
C ALA A 39 8.49 -30.89 -20.98
N GLN A 40 9.38 -31.80 -20.59
CA GLN A 40 9.45 -32.36 -19.25
C GLN A 40 10.05 -31.37 -18.24
N LEU A 41 11.09 -30.61 -18.61
CA LEU A 41 11.64 -29.50 -17.84
C LEU A 41 10.62 -28.35 -17.70
N HIS A 42 9.86 -28.05 -18.77
CA HIS A 42 8.79 -27.05 -18.71
C HIS A 42 7.61 -27.52 -17.83
N ARG A 43 7.29 -28.82 -17.83
CA ARG A 43 6.29 -29.39 -16.91
C ARG A 43 6.81 -29.40 -15.45
N GLN A 44 8.08 -29.76 -15.20
CA GLN A 44 8.66 -29.71 -13.87
C GLN A 44 8.78 -28.26 -13.34
N CYS A 45 9.13 -27.25 -14.18
CA CYS A 45 9.10 -25.85 -13.78
C CYS A 45 7.67 -25.35 -13.49
N ARG A 46 6.65 -25.79 -14.24
CA ARG A 46 5.24 -25.44 -13.94
C ARG A 46 4.75 -26.03 -12.61
N HIS A 47 5.27 -27.16 -12.17
CA HIS A 47 4.90 -27.75 -10.87
C HIS A 47 5.56 -27.05 -9.66
N GLN A 48 6.53 -26.14 -9.86
CA GLN A 48 7.19 -25.43 -8.76
C GLN A 48 6.75 -23.96 -8.57
N CYS A 49 5.98 -23.40 -9.49
CA CYS A 49 5.46 -22.03 -9.33
C CYS A 49 4.02 -22.08 -8.79
N ARG A 50 3.88 -22.34 -7.48
CA ARG A 50 2.59 -22.24 -6.81
C ARG A 50 2.24 -20.76 -6.66
N THR A 51 1.07 -20.36 -7.17
CA THR A 51 0.48 -19.06 -6.93
C THR A 51 -0.18 -19.06 -5.55
N LEU A 52 0.18 -18.12 -4.67
CA LEU A 52 -0.48 -17.92 -3.40
C LEU A 52 -1.66 -16.98 -3.60
N LEU A 53 -2.81 -17.28 -2.98
CA LEU A 53 -4.04 -16.49 -3.06
C LEU A 53 -4.52 -16.13 -1.65
N THR A 54 -4.87 -14.87 -1.41
CA THR A 54 -5.46 -14.42 -0.15
C THR A 54 -6.73 -13.60 -0.36
N LEU A 55 -7.69 -13.75 0.57
CA LEU A 55 -8.78 -12.81 0.78
C LEU A 55 -8.39 -11.89 1.93
N ALA A 56 -8.50 -10.58 1.72
CA ALA A 56 -8.12 -9.58 2.70
C ALA A 56 -9.29 -8.68 3.07
N ILE A 57 -9.34 -8.29 4.36
CA ILE A 57 -10.37 -7.44 4.96
C ILE A 57 -9.71 -6.26 5.67
N GLU A 58 -10.21 -5.03 5.40
CA GLU A 58 -9.83 -3.80 6.08
C GLU A 58 -11.09 -3.12 6.64
N THR A 59 -11.10 -2.88 7.96
CA THR A 59 -12.20 -2.21 8.68
C THR A 59 -11.68 -1.36 9.85
N SER A 60 -10.49 -0.79 9.76
CA SER A 60 -9.87 -0.08 10.90
C SER A 60 -10.52 1.26 11.24
N CYS A 61 -11.11 1.94 10.25
CA CYS A 61 -11.69 3.27 10.38
C CYS A 61 -13.13 3.33 9.85
N ASP A 62 -13.40 4.07 8.80
CA ASP A 62 -14.72 4.29 8.22
C ASP A 62 -14.91 3.59 6.86
N ASP A 63 -13.86 3.05 6.30
CA ASP A 63 -13.85 2.28 5.06
C ASP A 63 -14.03 0.78 5.32
N THR A 64 -15.01 0.16 4.68
CA THR A 64 -15.15 -1.30 4.59
C THR A 64 -14.54 -1.78 3.30
N CYS A 65 -13.42 -2.50 3.35
CA CYS A 65 -12.74 -2.93 2.14
C CYS A 65 -12.52 -4.44 2.11
N VAL A 66 -12.66 -5.03 0.92
CA VAL A 66 -12.34 -6.43 0.64
C VAL A 66 -11.49 -6.51 -0.62
N ALA A 67 -10.48 -7.37 -0.62
CA ALA A 67 -9.63 -7.64 -1.77
C ALA A 67 -9.32 -9.13 -1.92
N LEU A 68 -9.12 -9.55 -3.16
CA LEU A 68 -8.52 -10.84 -3.53
C LEU A 68 -7.21 -10.56 -4.27
N LEU A 69 -6.12 -11.04 -3.74
CA LEU A 69 -4.80 -10.88 -4.30
C LEU A 69 -4.12 -12.23 -4.45
N SER A 70 -3.57 -12.50 -5.64
CA SER A 70 -2.65 -13.61 -5.84
C SER A 70 -1.24 -13.11 -6.11
N LYS A 71 -0.24 -13.96 -5.78
CA LYS A 71 1.17 -13.73 -6.06
C LYS A 71 1.85 -15.00 -6.51
N ASP A 72 2.60 -14.92 -7.60
CA ASP A 72 3.41 -16.03 -8.09
C ASP A 72 4.63 -16.26 -7.19
N SER A 73 4.89 -17.52 -6.83
CA SER A 73 6.10 -17.92 -6.08
C SER A 73 7.38 -17.86 -6.93
N GLY A 74 7.31 -17.37 -8.16
CA GLY A 74 8.45 -17.23 -9.06
C GLY A 74 9.37 -16.06 -8.69
N PRO A 75 10.58 -16.01 -9.28
CA PRO A 75 11.59 -14.99 -8.98
C PRO A 75 11.13 -13.54 -9.30
N LEU A 76 10.08 -13.38 -10.10
CA LEU A 76 9.51 -12.09 -10.47
C LEU A 76 8.50 -11.57 -9.44
N GLY A 77 7.97 -12.42 -8.56
CA GLY A 77 7.03 -12.05 -7.51
C GLY A 77 5.81 -11.27 -8.00
N ARG A 78 5.30 -11.58 -9.21
CA ARG A 78 4.15 -10.89 -9.81
C ARG A 78 2.90 -11.07 -8.96
N ALA A 79 2.16 -9.97 -8.77
CA ALA A 79 0.88 -10.01 -8.08
C ALA A 79 -0.27 -9.71 -9.05
N THR A 80 -1.43 -10.32 -8.79
CA THR A 80 -2.69 -10.07 -9.52
C THR A 80 -3.77 -9.71 -8.55
N LEU A 81 -4.40 -8.56 -8.75
CA LEU A 81 -5.55 -8.10 -7.97
C LEU A 81 -6.83 -8.54 -8.69
N HIS A 82 -7.47 -9.61 -8.20
CA HIS A 82 -8.68 -10.19 -8.78
C HIS A 82 -9.95 -9.44 -8.39
N PHE A 83 -9.92 -8.84 -7.20
CA PHE A 83 -11.03 -8.08 -6.65
C PHE A 83 -10.52 -7.00 -5.70
N HIS A 84 -11.09 -5.81 -5.77
CA HIS A 84 -10.84 -4.75 -4.81
C HIS A 84 -12.04 -3.79 -4.77
N ARG A 85 -12.75 -3.78 -3.66
CA ARG A 85 -13.90 -2.89 -3.45
C ARG A 85 -13.84 -2.25 -2.08
N LYS A 86 -14.32 -1.03 -2.02
CA LYS A 86 -14.42 -0.19 -0.84
C LYS A 86 -15.81 0.42 -0.73
N VAL A 87 -16.35 0.44 0.49
CA VAL A 87 -17.57 1.17 0.87
C VAL A 87 -17.21 2.08 2.03
N THR A 88 -17.26 3.39 1.81
CA THR A 88 -17.02 4.39 2.86
C THR A 88 -18.32 4.70 3.59
N SER A 89 -18.30 4.80 4.91
CA SER A 89 -19.46 5.15 5.72
C SER A 89 -19.82 6.63 5.52
N ASP A 90 -21.12 6.94 5.37
CA ASP A 90 -21.58 8.32 5.28
C ASP A 90 -21.68 8.97 6.66
N SER A 91 -20.69 9.76 7.00
CA SER A 91 -20.60 10.55 8.24
C SER A 91 -20.74 12.06 8.00
N THR A 92 -21.23 12.50 6.85
CA THR A 92 -21.35 13.92 6.45
C THR A 92 -22.17 14.73 7.45
N ALA A 93 -23.27 14.18 7.98
CA ALA A 93 -24.11 14.81 8.98
C ALA A 93 -23.39 15.12 10.31
N TYR A 94 -22.25 14.47 10.56
CA TYR A 94 -21.46 14.64 11.78
C TYR A 94 -20.19 15.47 11.58
N GLY A 95 -19.92 15.91 10.35
CA GLY A 95 -18.77 16.73 10.02
C GLY A 95 -17.41 16.04 10.17
N GLY A 96 -17.38 14.71 10.16
CA GLY A 96 -16.19 13.86 10.28
C GLY A 96 -16.57 12.43 10.64
N VAL A 97 -15.58 11.53 10.70
CA VAL A 97 -15.82 10.11 11.00
C VAL A 97 -16.54 9.93 12.33
N TYR A 98 -17.71 9.29 12.30
CA TYR A 98 -18.50 9.00 13.47
C TYR A 98 -18.56 7.48 13.75
N PRO A 99 -17.87 6.98 14.81
CA PRO A 99 -17.64 5.56 15.03
C PRO A 99 -18.90 4.67 14.99
N PRO A 100 -20.07 5.07 15.55
CA PRO A 100 -21.27 4.24 15.47
C PRO A 100 -21.84 4.10 14.05
N VAL A 101 -21.64 5.10 13.18
CA VAL A 101 -22.06 5.03 11.77
C VAL A 101 -21.10 4.13 11.00
N ALA A 102 -19.79 4.29 11.21
CA ALA A 102 -18.78 3.44 10.61
C ALA A 102 -19.00 1.96 10.94
N LEU A 103 -19.24 1.63 12.24
CA LEU A 103 -19.51 0.25 12.65
C LEU A 103 -20.75 -0.33 11.94
N ARG A 104 -21.86 0.42 11.89
CA ARG A 104 -23.06 -0.04 11.18
C ARG A 104 -22.83 -0.23 9.68
N SER A 105 -22.00 0.61 9.09
CA SER A 105 -21.59 0.45 7.69
C SER A 105 -20.79 -0.83 7.47
N HIS A 106 -19.84 -1.16 8.37
CA HIS A 106 -19.10 -2.43 8.32
C HIS A 106 -20.04 -3.64 8.42
N ASP A 107 -20.95 -3.64 9.39
CA ASP A 107 -21.88 -4.74 9.60
C ASP A 107 -22.82 -4.94 8.40
N ALA A 108 -23.23 -3.86 7.73
CA ALA A 108 -24.10 -3.93 6.56
C ALA A 108 -23.35 -4.32 5.26
N SER A 109 -22.09 -3.90 5.12
CA SER A 109 -21.39 -3.97 3.83
C SER A 109 -20.43 -5.14 3.71
N LEU A 110 -19.85 -5.63 4.82
CA LEU A 110 -18.73 -6.58 4.78
C LEU A 110 -19.13 -7.93 4.15
N ALA A 111 -20.24 -8.53 4.59
CA ALA A 111 -20.67 -9.82 4.05
C ALA A 111 -21.08 -9.74 2.58
N PRO A 112 -21.84 -8.73 2.08
CA PRO A 112 -22.08 -8.52 0.67
C PRO A 112 -20.80 -8.37 -0.16
N LEU A 113 -19.81 -7.58 0.32
CA LEU A 113 -18.53 -7.41 -0.38
C LEU A 113 -17.74 -8.72 -0.47
N ILE A 114 -17.75 -9.53 0.60
CA ILE A 114 -17.11 -10.86 0.57
C ILE A 114 -17.81 -11.76 -0.44
N ALA A 115 -19.15 -11.81 -0.46
CA ALA A 115 -19.89 -12.62 -1.43
C ALA A 115 -19.57 -12.23 -2.88
N GLU A 116 -19.44 -10.93 -3.15
CA GLU A 116 -19.02 -10.41 -4.46
C GLU A 116 -17.56 -10.83 -4.77
N ALA A 117 -16.65 -10.69 -3.81
CA ALA A 117 -15.26 -11.11 -3.95
C ALA A 117 -15.13 -12.59 -4.29
N LEU A 118 -15.88 -13.46 -3.62
CA LEU A 118 -15.85 -14.91 -3.88
C LEU A 118 -16.22 -15.25 -5.33
N SER A 119 -17.10 -14.47 -5.95
CA SER A 119 -17.46 -14.64 -7.37
C SER A 119 -16.30 -14.30 -8.32
N SER A 120 -15.32 -13.53 -7.85
CA SER A 120 -14.11 -13.13 -8.58
C SER A 120 -12.90 -14.04 -8.31
N LEU A 121 -13.05 -15.09 -7.53
CA LEU A 121 -11.98 -16.07 -7.31
C LEU A 121 -11.56 -16.70 -8.65
N PRO A 122 -10.27 -16.99 -8.86
CA PRO A 122 -9.80 -17.74 -10.02
C PRO A 122 -10.53 -19.09 -10.16
N SER A 123 -10.76 -19.52 -11.39
CA SER A 123 -11.32 -20.85 -11.66
C SER A 123 -10.37 -21.93 -11.16
N ALA A 124 -10.91 -23.02 -10.65
CA ALA A 124 -10.14 -24.22 -10.37
C ALA A 124 -9.51 -24.74 -11.67
N GLY A 125 -8.25 -25.16 -11.61
CA GLY A 125 -7.58 -25.71 -12.78
C GLY A 125 -8.21 -27.05 -13.22
N PRO A 126 -8.11 -27.44 -14.50
CA PRO A 126 -8.72 -28.67 -15.04
C PRO A 126 -8.26 -29.96 -14.31
N GLU A 127 -7.09 -29.96 -13.69
CA GLU A 127 -6.60 -31.09 -12.87
C GLU A 127 -7.33 -31.21 -11.53
N GLU A 128 -7.79 -30.08 -10.95
CA GLU A 128 -8.57 -30.05 -9.71
C GLU A 128 -10.05 -30.37 -9.97
N GLU A 129 -10.58 -30.00 -11.12
CA GLU A 129 -11.92 -30.39 -11.57
C GLU A 129 -12.01 -31.91 -11.77
N ALA A 130 -10.99 -32.52 -12.38
CA ALA A 130 -10.93 -33.96 -12.61
C ALA A 130 -10.87 -34.77 -11.31
N ARG A 131 -10.13 -34.31 -10.30
CA ARG A 131 -10.02 -34.97 -8.97
C ARG A 131 -11.33 -34.97 -8.18
N ASN A 132 -12.14 -33.92 -8.34
CA ASN A 132 -13.44 -33.82 -7.67
C ASN A 132 -14.53 -34.66 -8.35
N HIS A 133 -14.39 -34.95 -9.65
CA HIS A 133 -15.30 -35.86 -10.38
C HIS A 133 -15.09 -37.33 -10.00
N ASP A 134 -13.84 -37.73 -9.77
CA ASP A 134 -13.51 -39.14 -9.43
C ASP A 134 -13.94 -39.51 -7.99
N GLY A 135 -14.09 -38.51 -7.10
CA GLY A 135 -14.57 -38.69 -5.73
C GLY A 135 -16.11 -38.85 -5.59
N SER A 136 -16.89 -38.51 -6.61
CA SER A 136 -18.34 -38.57 -6.57
C SER A 136 -18.94 -39.89 -7.10
N GLU A 137 -18.17 -40.70 -7.82
CA GLU A 137 -18.64 -42.02 -8.35
C GLU A 137 -18.49 -43.17 -7.34
N LEU A 138 -17.81 -43.00 -6.21
CA LEU A 138 -17.59 -44.08 -5.22
C LEU A 138 -18.68 -44.19 -4.12
N ILE A 139 -19.82 -43.49 -4.23
CA ILE A 139 -20.92 -43.56 -3.23
C ILE A 139 -22.18 -44.29 -3.77
N GLN A 140 -22.14 -44.92 -4.93
CA GLN A 140 -23.23 -45.79 -5.37
C GLN A 140 -22.67 -47.16 -5.76
N GLU A 141 -22.44 -48.05 -4.81
CA GLU A 141 -22.85 -49.46 -4.86
C GLU A 141 -22.52 -50.13 -3.53
N GLY A 142 -23.56 -50.58 -2.87
CA GLY A 142 -23.47 -51.35 -1.66
C GLY A 142 -23.02 -52.77 -1.91
N GLY A 143 -22.20 -53.31 -0.97
CA GLY A 143 -21.94 -54.75 -0.98
C GLY A 143 -20.72 -55.20 -0.20
N LYS A 144 -20.97 -55.60 1.05
CA LYS A 144 -20.28 -56.66 1.86
C LYS A 144 -18.85 -56.44 2.41
N VAL A 145 -18.86 -56.48 3.69
CA VAL A 145 -17.88 -56.83 4.72
C VAL A 145 -16.77 -57.80 4.32
N GLY A 146 -15.54 -57.46 4.64
CA GLY A 146 -14.39 -58.39 4.65
C GLY A 146 -13.08 -57.74 5.02
N GLY A 147 -12.67 -57.86 6.28
CA GLY A 147 -11.28 -58.13 6.72
C GLY A 147 -10.22 -57.05 6.69
N CYS A 148 -9.91 -56.53 7.82
CA CYS A 148 -8.60 -56.15 8.46
C CYS A 148 -7.35 -55.81 7.63
N SER A 149 -6.78 -54.68 8.05
CA SER A 149 -5.37 -54.36 8.21
C SER A 149 -4.65 -53.66 7.02
N ALA A 150 -4.43 -52.40 7.23
CA ALA A 150 -3.14 -51.72 7.22
C ALA A 150 -3.44 -50.23 7.47
N ALA A 151 -2.84 -49.67 8.52
CA ALA A 151 -2.81 -48.24 8.76
C ALA A 151 -1.97 -47.59 7.66
N GLY A 152 -2.64 -47.27 6.56
CA GLY A 152 -2.14 -46.36 5.53
C GLY A 152 -2.45 -44.95 6.00
N GLU A 153 -1.44 -44.12 6.07
CA GLU A 153 -1.58 -42.68 6.29
C GLU A 153 -2.67 -42.12 5.36
N VAL A 154 -3.77 -41.71 5.96
CA VAL A 154 -4.80 -40.92 5.27
C VAL A 154 -4.16 -39.58 5.00
N GLY A 155 -3.48 -39.43 3.87
CA GLY A 155 -3.06 -38.16 3.35
C GLY A 155 -4.32 -37.30 3.17
N SER A 156 -4.52 -36.36 4.08
CA SER A 156 -5.60 -35.38 4.04
C SER A 156 -5.45 -34.58 2.73
N SER A 157 -6.12 -35.04 1.69
CA SER A 157 -6.33 -34.25 0.47
C SER A 157 -7.17 -33.04 0.88
N ARG A 158 -6.51 -31.94 1.22
CA ARG A 158 -7.18 -30.66 1.51
C ARG A 158 -7.87 -30.25 0.21
N ASN A 159 -9.21 -30.26 0.20
CA ASN A 159 -9.97 -29.70 -0.91
C ASN A 159 -9.54 -28.25 -1.13
N ASN A 160 -8.85 -27.99 -2.24
CA ASN A 160 -8.27 -26.68 -2.57
C ASN A 160 -9.25 -25.79 -3.35
N THR A 161 -10.53 -26.17 -3.37
CA THR A 161 -11.60 -25.51 -4.11
C THR A 161 -12.78 -25.13 -3.24
N LEU A 162 -13.50 -24.10 -3.67
CA LEU A 162 -14.80 -23.66 -3.14
C LEU A 162 -15.81 -23.70 -4.28
N THR A 163 -17.04 -24.17 -3.99
CA THR A 163 -18.16 -24.04 -4.93
C THR A 163 -18.86 -22.70 -4.69
N VAL A 164 -18.77 -21.79 -5.66
CA VAL A 164 -19.39 -20.47 -5.63
C VAL A 164 -20.39 -20.37 -6.77
N ALA A 165 -21.67 -20.19 -6.47
CA ALA A 165 -22.76 -20.14 -7.45
C ALA A 165 -22.71 -21.30 -8.46
N GLY A 166 -22.42 -22.52 -8.01
CA GLY A 166 -22.34 -23.73 -8.83
C GLY A 166 -21.02 -23.87 -9.62
N THR A 167 -20.08 -22.96 -9.48
CA THR A 167 -18.77 -23.02 -10.18
C THR A 167 -17.65 -23.33 -9.19
N LEU A 168 -16.74 -24.23 -9.56
CA LEU A 168 -15.56 -24.53 -8.76
C LEU A 168 -14.53 -23.40 -8.90
N ARG A 169 -14.14 -22.84 -7.79
CA ARG A 169 -13.17 -21.74 -7.68
C ARG A 169 -11.99 -22.16 -6.80
N GLN A 170 -10.83 -21.55 -7.04
CA GLN A 170 -9.66 -21.73 -6.19
C GLN A 170 -9.95 -21.18 -4.78
N LYS A 171 -9.73 -21.99 -3.75
CA LYS A 171 -9.85 -21.55 -2.37
C LYS A 171 -8.64 -20.69 -1.98
N PRO A 172 -8.82 -19.56 -1.25
CA PRO A 172 -7.70 -18.81 -0.71
C PRO A 172 -6.78 -19.69 0.15
N ASP A 173 -5.46 -19.51 0.03
CA ASP A 173 -4.46 -20.21 0.82
C ASP A 173 -4.44 -19.75 2.28
N PHE A 174 -4.84 -18.48 2.51
CA PHE A 174 -4.97 -17.87 3.84
C PHE A 174 -5.91 -16.66 3.79
N VAL A 175 -6.37 -16.22 4.96
CA VAL A 175 -7.16 -14.99 5.12
C VAL A 175 -6.31 -13.94 5.80
N THR A 176 -6.32 -12.73 5.25
CA THR A 176 -5.62 -11.58 5.84
C THR A 176 -6.63 -10.57 6.39
N VAL A 177 -6.31 -9.92 7.50
CA VAL A 177 -7.18 -8.90 8.10
C VAL A 177 -6.37 -7.88 8.87
N THR A 178 -6.85 -6.65 8.93
CA THR A 178 -6.29 -5.64 9.82
C THR A 178 -6.67 -5.95 11.26
N ARG A 179 -5.64 -6.09 12.09
CA ARG A 179 -5.81 -6.29 13.54
C ARG A 179 -5.74 -4.96 14.31
N GLY A 180 -5.05 -3.98 13.76
CA GLY A 180 -4.83 -2.65 14.35
C GLY A 180 -3.62 -1.93 13.75
N PRO A 181 -3.36 -0.66 14.18
CA PRO A 181 -4.22 0.15 15.04
C PRO A 181 -5.53 0.57 14.36
N GLY A 182 -6.53 0.97 15.18
CA GLY A 182 -7.83 1.41 14.67
C GLY A 182 -8.93 1.48 15.74
N MET A 183 -10.16 1.71 15.32
CA MET A 183 -11.32 1.72 16.21
C MET A 183 -11.69 0.28 16.61
N SER A 184 -11.65 -0.01 17.91
CA SER A 184 -11.76 -1.39 18.43
C SER A 184 -12.99 -2.16 17.94
N ALA A 185 -14.16 -1.52 17.89
CA ALA A 185 -15.40 -2.16 17.41
C ALA A 185 -15.34 -2.47 15.92
N ASN A 186 -14.80 -1.55 15.13
CA ASN A 186 -14.66 -1.68 13.69
C ASN A 186 -13.67 -2.79 13.34
N LEU A 187 -12.50 -2.80 13.99
CA LEU A 187 -11.51 -3.88 13.88
C LEU A 187 -12.11 -5.24 14.27
N ALA A 188 -12.96 -5.27 15.33
CA ALA A 188 -13.58 -6.51 15.78
C ALA A 188 -14.54 -7.11 14.74
N SER A 189 -15.29 -6.30 14.00
CA SER A 189 -16.17 -6.74 12.92
C SER A 189 -15.38 -7.48 11.83
N GLY A 190 -14.32 -6.87 11.29
CA GLY A 190 -13.43 -7.48 10.29
C GLY A 190 -12.70 -8.72 10.81
N LEU A 191 -12.12 -8.63 12.01
CA LEU A 191 -11.33 -9.71 12.60
C LEU A 191 -12.19 -10.94 12.92
N SER A 192 -13.40 -10.76 13.44
CA SER A 192 -14.32 -11.87 13.73
C SER A 192 -14.76 -12.58 12.44
N THR A 193 -15.06 -11.81 11.40
CA THR A 193 -15.39 -12.33 10.08
C THR A 193 -14.21 -13.12 9.48
N ALA A 194 -12.99 -12.57 9.52
CA ALA A 194 -11.79 -13.24 9.02
C ALA A 194 -11.49 -14.55 9.76
N LYS A 195 -11.64 -14.59 11.09
CA LYS A 195 -11.52 -15.81 11.90
C LYS A 195 -12.55 -16.87 11.51
N GLY A 196 -13.80 -16.46 11.30
CA GLY A 196 -14.86 -17.36 10.83
C GLY A 196 -14.52 -17.99 9.49
N LEU A 197 -14.07 -17.19 8.51
CA LEU A 197 -13.64 -17.67 7.20
C LEU A 197 -12.41 -18.58 7.29
N ALA A 198 -11.37 -18.19 8.02
CA ALA A 198 -10.17 -18.99 8.20
C ALA A 198 -10.49 -20.36 8.84
N THR A 199 -11.38 -20.38 9.83
CA THR A 199 -11.83 -21.61 10.49
C THR A 199 -12.67 -22.48 9.55
N ALA A 200 -13.63 -21.88 8.83
CA ALA A 200 -14.51 -22.62 7.92
C ALA A 200 -13.74 -23.22 6.72
N TRP A 201 -12.75 -22.49 6.21
CA TRP A 201 -11.92 -22.93 5.09
C TRP A 201 -10.71 -23.76 5.51
N GLN A 202 -10.43 -23.88 6.81
CA GLN A 202 -9.27 -24.59 7.35
C GLN A 202 -7.96 -24.04 6.76
N VAL A 203 -7.82 -22.71 6.75
CA VAL A 203 -6.64 -21.99 6.25
C VAL A 203 -6.06 -21.06 7.32
N PRO A 204 -4.76 -20.71 7.25
CA PRO A 204 -4.15 -19.78 8.18
C PRO A 204 -4.81 -18.39 8.18
N LEU A 205 -4.70 -17.70 9.33
CA LEU A 205 -5.07 -16.31 9.51
C LEU A 205 -3.81 -15.43 9.57
N LEU A 206 -3.80 -14.31 8.88
CA LEU A 206 -2.80 -13.25 8.98
C LEU A 206 -3.46 -11.97 9.49
N ALA A 207 -3.28 -11.66 10.77
CA ALA A 207 -3.84 -10.47 11.41
C ALA A 207 -2.75 -9.39 11.49
N VAL A 208 -2.69 -8.51 10.47
CA VAL A 208 -1.56 -7.60 10.19
C VAL A 208 -1.76 -6.20 10.76
N ASN A 209 -0.68 -5.44 10.79
CA ASN A 209 -0.68 -4.05 11.23
C ASN A 209 -1.01 -3.10 10.08
N HIS A 210 -1.96 -2.19 10.31
CA HIS A 210 -2.45 -1.21 9.35
C HIS A 210 -1.36 -0.24 8.86
N MET A 211 -0.53 0.27 9.79
CA MET A 211 0.53 1.22 9.43
C MET A 211 1.66 0.54 8.65
N GLN A 212 1.96 -0.73 8.95
CA GLN A 212 2.85 -1.56 8.15
C GLN A 212 2.31 -1.70 6.72
N ALA A 213 1.02 -1.92 6.56
CA ALA A 213 0.39 -2.07 5.26
C ALA A 213 0.52 -0.80 4.40
N HIS A 214 0.31 0.37 4.99
CA HIS A 214 0.59 1.64 4.31
C HIS A 214 2.05 1.79 3.89
N ALA A 215 3.01 1.41 4.74
CA ALA A 215 4.43 1.49 4.43
C ALA A 215 4.82 0.52 3.28
N LEU A 216 4.15 -0.63 3.16
CA LEU A 216 4.44 -1.64 2.15
C LEU A 216 3.64 -1.47 0.85
N THR A 217 2.67 -0.56 0.78
CA THR A 217 1.83 -0.35 -0.42
C THR A 217 2.63 -0.11 -1.70
N PRO A 218 3.74 0.65 -1.75
CA PRO A 218 4.52 0.80 -2.98
C PRO A 218 5.14 -0.51 -3.48
N ARG A 219 5.42 -1.46 -2.59
CA ARG A 219 5.90 -2.80 -2.95
C ARG A 219 4.79 -3.60 -3.65
N LEU A 220 3.54 -3.47 -3.19
CA LEU A 220 2.37 -3.98 -3.91
C LEU A 220 2.29 -3.38 -5.31
N VAL A 221 2.38 -2.04 -5.44
CA VAL A 221 2.32 -1.36 -6.75
C VAL A 221 3.41 -1.88 -7.68
N SER A 222 4.63 -2.05 -7.18
CA SER A 222 5.73 -2.64 -7.93
C SER A 222 5.41 -4.07 -8.40
N ALA A 223 4.80 -4.90 -7.56
CA ALA A 223 4.44 -6.28 -7.92
C ALA A 223 3.29 -6.35 -8.94
N LEU A 224 2.33 -5.42 -8.88
CA LEU A 224 1.23 -5.31 -9.84
C LEU A 224 1.71 -4.80 -11.21
N ALA A 225 2.68 -3.87 -11.25
CA ALA A 225 3.20 -3.28 -12.49
C ALA A 225 3.92 -4.29 -13.40
N HIS A 226 4.29 -5.45 -12.88
CA HIS A 226 4.92 -6.52 -13.68
C HIS A 226 3.92 -7.30 -14.55
N GLN A 227 2.64 -6.93 -14.58
CA GLN A 227 1.59 -7.70 -15.29
C GLN A 227 1.50 -7.44 -16.79
N ASP A 228 1.75 -6.27 -17.32
CA ASP A 228 1.83 -6.00 -18.77
C ASP A 228 2.20 -4.54 -19.05
N PRO A 229 3.12 -4.26 -19.98
CA PRO A 229 3.44 -2.89 -20.39
C PRO A 229 2.31 -2.21 -21.18
N THR A 230 1.23 -2.92 -21.54
CA THR A 230 0.14 -2.42 -22.40
C THR A 230 -1.12 -1.97 -21.68
N THR A 231 -1.31 -2.29 -20.39
CA THR A 231 -2.61 -2.06 -19.73
C THR A 231 -2.60 -0.95 -18.67
N LEU A 232 -1.45 -0.47 -18.23
CA LEU A 232 -1.34 0.64 -17.28
C LEU A 232 -0.55 1.79 -17.90
N THR A 233 -1.21 2.64 -18.68
CA THR A 233 -0.75 3.99 -18.99
C THR A 233 -0.84 4.85 -17.73
N VAL A 234 -0.04 4.54 -16.72
CA VAL A 234 0.27 5.44 -15.63
C VAL A 234 1.72 5.85 -15.81
N SER A 235 1.88 7.07 -16.29
CA SER A 235 3.16 7.75 -16.49
C SER A 235 3.89 7.90 -15.17
N SER A 236 4.71 6.92 -14.84
CA SER A 236 5.85 7.14 -13.98
C SER A 236 7.07 6.76 -14.81
N SER A 237 7.95 7.74 -15.05
CA SER A 237 9.26 7.55 -15.65
C SER A 237 10.16 6.74 -14.72
N THR A 238 9.77 5.51 -14.45
CA THR A 238 10.62 4.55 -13.76
C THR A 238 11.29 3.72 -14.84
N THR A 239 12.50 4.09 -15.17
CA THR A 239 13.44 3.20 -15.86
C THR A 239 13.47 1.88 -15.10
N SER A 240 12.86 0.85 -15.68
CA SER A 240 13.00 -0.52 -15.21
C SER A 240 14.47 -0.89 -15.35
N SER A 241 15.25 -0.70 -14.28
CA SER A 241 16.60 -1.28 -14.19
C SER A 241 16.41 -2.78 -14.03
N SER A 242 16.27 -3.49 -15.16
CA SER A 242 16.53 -4.92 -15.20
C SER A 242 18.00 -5.08 -14.82
N THR A 243 18.28 -5.74 -13.69
CA THR A 243 19.62 -6.25 -13.43
C THR A 243 19.99 -7.17 -14.58
N ALA A 244 21.27 -7.25 -14.95
CA ALA A 244 21.80 -8.04 -16.07
C ALA A 244 21.40 -9.54 -16.02
N ASP A 245 20.66 -9.96 -15.00
CA ASP A 245 20.22 -11.35 -14.72
C ASP A 245 18.69 -11.55 -14.94
N GLY A 246 17.95 -10.56 -15.44
CA GLY A 246 16.52 -10.72 -15.83
C GLY A 246 15.54 -10.96 -14.67
N THR A 247 15.96 -10.83 -13.41
CA THR A 247 15.10 -10.95 -12.23
C THR A 247 14.51 -9.59 -11.89
N ALA A 248 13.22 -9.40 -12.09
CA ALA A 248 12.52 -8.21 -11.60
C ALA A 248 12.51 -8.26 -10.05
N VAL A 249 12.92 -7.16 -9.44
CA VAL A 249 12.99 -7.03 -7.98
C VAL A 249 11.87 -6.11 -7.53
N ILE A 250 11.08 -6.57 -6.54
CA ILE A 250 10.03 -5.75 -5.91
C ILE A 250 10.66 -4.52 -5.24
N LYS A 251 10.19 -3.33 -5.61
CA LYS A 251 10.65 -2.04 -5.08
C LYS A 251 9.60 -1.40 -4.16
N PRO A 252 10.01 -0.56 -3.19
CA PRO A 252 11.39 -0.32 -2.76
C PRO A 252 12.01 -1.54 -2.06
N LYS A 253 13.34 -1.66 -2.18
CA LYS A 253 14.11 -2.61 -1.36
C LYS A 253 14.30 -2.03 0.04
N TYR A 254 14.42 -2.90 1.04
CA TYR A 254 14.85 -2.45 2.37
C TYR A 254 16.35 -2.12 2.38
N PRO A 255 16.80 -1.10 3.14
CA PRO A 255 15.98 -0.16 3.91
C PRO A 255 15.41 0.97 3.05
N PHE A 256 14.30 1.58 3.49
CA PHE A 256 13.72 2.77 2.88
C PHE A 256 13.01 3.65 3.91
N LEU A 257 12.80 4.93 3.58
CA LEU A 257 12.00 5.84 4.39
C LEU A 257 10.56 5.87 3.90
N THR A 258 9.62 5.99 4.83
CA THR A 258 8.20 6.22 4.54
C THR A 258 7.71 7.44 5.28
N LEU A 259 7.17 8.40 4.55
CA LEU A 259 6.38 9.51 5.08
C LEU A 259 4.89 9.12 5.01
N LEU A 260 4.33 8.70 6.14
CA LEU A 260 2.91 8.38 6.28
C LEU A 260 2.14 9.66 6.56
N VAL A 261 1.23 10.05 5.66
CA VAL A 261 0.48 11.32 5.70
C VAL A 261 -1.00 11.07 5.38
N SER A 262 -1.81 11.00 6.43
CA SER A 262 -3.25 10.75 6.32
C SER A 262 -4.07 11.71 7.19
N GLY A 263 -5.39 11.55 7.22
CA GLY A 263 -6.27 12.24 8.16
C GLY A 263 -6.05 11.85 9.62
N GLY A 264 -5.61 10.61 9.88
CA GLY A 264 -5.40 10.08 11.22
C GLY A 264 -3.94 10.07 11.69
N HIS A 265 -2.98 9.96 10.77
CA HIS A 265 -1.57 9.74 11.11
C HIS A 265 -0.63 10.64 10.31
N THR A 266 0.43 11.10 10.97
CA THR A 266 1.60 11.72 10.32
C THR A 266 2.85 11.18 10.99
N GLN A 267 3.61 10.36 10.27
CA GLN A 267 4.80 9.70 10.79
C GLN A 267 5.89 9.62 9.73
N LEU A 268 7.14 9.74 10.15
CA LEU A 268 8.32 9.40 9.37
C LEU A 268 8.87 8.07 9.89
N VAL A 269 8.91 7.07 9.04
CA VAL A 269 9.25 5.69 9.41
C VAL A 269 10.44 5.21 8.60
N HIS A 270 11.44 4.67 9.28
CA HIS A 270 12.56 3.95 8.67
C HIS A 270 12.25 2.45 8.68
N SER A 271 11.92 1.92 7.52
CA SER A 271 11.66 0.50 7.31
C SER A 271 12.96 -0.23 7.01
N ARG A 272 13.51 -0.95 8.01
CA ARG A 272 14.76 -1.72 7.91
C ARG A 272 14.55 -3.11 7.34
N SER A 273 13.40 -3.70 7.65
CA SER A 273 12.96 -5.01 7.16
C SER A 273 11.44 -5.11 7.23
N LEU A 274 10.87 -6.24 6.82
CA LEU A 274 9.43 -6.51 6.86
C LEU A 274 8.80 -6.25 8.24
N THR A 275 9.48 -6.59 9.31
CA THR A 275 8.95 -6.51 10.69
C THR A 275 9.70 -5.51 11.59
N SER A 276 10.68 -4.79 11.04
CA SER A 276 11.46 -3.80 11.78
C SER A 276 11.29 -2.41 11.17
N HIS A 277 10.40 -1.62 11.76
CA HIS A 277 10.09 -0.26 11.34
C HIS A 277 10.32 0.69 12.52
N ARG A 278 11.24 1.64 12.38
CA ARG A 278 11.53 2.62 13.41
C ARG A 278 10.81 3.93 13.10
N ILE A 279 10.05 4.44 14.05
CA ILE A 279 9.40 5.75 13.94
C ILE A 279 10.41 6.84 14.27
N LEU A 280 10.84 7.61 13.27
CA LEU A 280 11.80 8.71 13.44
C LEU A 280 11.12 10.01 13.90
N ALA A 281 9.91 10.28 13.40
CA ALA A 281 9.10 11.41 13.82
C ALA A 281 7.61 11.05 13.76
N SER A 282 6.82 11.62 14.67
CA SER A 282 5.38 11.41 14.75
C SER A 282 4.66 12.70 15.11
N SER A 283 3.39 12.84 14.70
CA SER A 283 2.57 13.97 15.12
C SER A 283 2.24 13.90 16.62
N SER A 284 2.42 15.04 17.30
CA SER A 284 2.15 15.17 18.74
C SER A 284 0.70 15.53 19.05
N ASN A 285 -0.07 15.99 18.07
CA ASN A 285 -1.44 16.46 18.26
C ASN A 285 -2.39 15.93 17.18
N ILE A 286 -2.48 16.61 16.03
CA ILE A 286 -3.34 16.20 14.91
C ILE A 286 -2.48 15.77 13.72
N ALA A 287 -3.06 14.98 12.82
CA ALA A 287 -2.42 14.61 11.56
C ALA A 287 -2.47 15.78 10.56
N VAL A 288 -1.56 15.75 9.57
CA VAL A 288 -1.49 16.79 8.52
C VAL A 288 -2.76 16.86 7.68
N GLY A 289 -3.42 15.72 7.42
CA GLY A 289 -4.69 15.68 6.68
C GLY A 289 -5.80 16.40 7.45
N ASP A 290 -5.97 16.13 8.74
CA ASP A 290 -6.92 16.83 9.60
C ASP A 290 -6.61 18.34 9.70
N ALA A 291 -5.32 18.71 9.73
CA ALA A 291 -4.90 20.12 9.70
C ALA A 291 -5.30 20.80 8.38
N LEU A 292 -5.12 20.14 7.24
CA LEU A 292 -5.55 20.63 5.93
C LEU A 292 -7.07 20.80 5.86
N ASP A 293 -7.84 19.82 6.33
CA ASP A 293 -9.31 19.86 6.30
C ASP A 293 -9.86 20.96 7.21
N LYS A 294 -9.28 21.13 8.40
CA LYS A 294 -9.62 22.22 9.30
C LYS A 294 -9.29 23.60 8.73
N ALA A 295 -8.12 23.74 8.10
CA ALA A 295 -7.75 24.98 7.40
C ALA A 295 -8.69 25.28 6.23
N ALA A 296 -9.00 24.26 5.42
CA ALA A 296 -9.89 24.39 4.27
C ALA A 296 -11.28 24.92 4.65
N ARG A 297 -11.87 24.44 5.76
CA ARG A 297 -13.16 24.91 6.27
C ARG A 297 -13.19 26.41 6.59
N HIS A 298 -12.07 27.02 6.89
CA HIS A 298 -11.96 28.46 7.16
C HIS A 298 -11.55 29.27 5.93
N ILE A 299 -10.80 28.67 5.01
CA ILE A 299 -10.25 29.36 3.84
C ILE A 299 -11.23 29.33 2.66
N LEU A 300 -11.85 28.18 2.39
CA LEU A 300 -12.72 28.01 1.23
C LEU A 300 -13.99 28.85 1.33
N PRO A 301 -14.51 29.35 0.19
CA PRO A 301 -15.81 30.00 0.14
C PRO A 301 -16.93 29.07 0.61
N PRO A 302 -17.95 29.57 1.34
CA PRO A 302 -19.07 28.75 1.85
C PRO A 302 -19.78 27.95 0.76
N ASP A 303 -19.98 28.51 -0.42
CA ASP A 303 -20.63 27.84 -1.54
C ASP A 303 -19.84 26.61 -2.04
N MET A 304 -18.51 26.70 -2.03
CA MET A 304 -17.66 25.57 -2.39
C MET A 304 -17.72 24.45 -1.35
N LEU A 305 -17.78 24.80 -0.07
CA LEU A 305 -17.95 23.83 1.01
C LEU A 305 -19.32 23.15 0.93
N ALA A 306 -20.38 23.91 0.70
CA ALA A 306 -21.75 23.40 0.62
C ALA A 306 -21.97 22.47 -0.60
N SER A 307 -21.28 22.73 -1.71
CA SER A 307 -21.37 21.91 -2.93
C SER A 307 -20.49 20.66 -2.89
N HIS A 308 -19.57 20.54 -1.91
CA HIS A 308 -18.69 19.39 -1.79
C HIS A 308 -19.41 18.25 -1.04
N GLY A 309 -19.53 17.09 -1.70
CA GLY A 309 -20.24 15.92 -1.16
C GLY A 309 -19.45 15.10 -0.15
N ASP A 310 -18.32 15.61 0.35
CA ASP A 310 -17.41 14.91 1.26
C ASP A 310 -16.95 15.84 2.39
N VAL A 311 -16.46 15.27 3.48
CA VAL A 311 -15.89 15.98 4.64
C VAL A 311 -14.37 16.15 4.56
N MET A 312 -13.72 15.55 3.56
CA MET A 312 -12.28 15.64 3.29
C MET A 312 -12.01 16.75 2.26
N TYR A 313 -11.53 17.88 2.71
CA TYR A 313 -11.38 19.10 1.89
C TYR A 313 -9.97 19.32 1.34
N GLY A 314 -8.98 18.49 1.68
CA GLY A 314 -7.60 18.69 1.28
C GLY A 314 -7.39 18.81 -0.23
N ALA A 315 -8.03 17.93 -1.02
CA ALA A 315 -7.99 17.99 -2.49
C ALA A 315 -8.71 19.21 -3.06
N LEU A 316 -9.82 19.64 -2.42
CA LEU A 316 -10.55 20.84 -2.82
C LEU A 316 -9.72 22.09 -2.55
N LEU A 317 -9.04 22.14 -1.40
CA LEU A 317 -8.12 23.23 -1.04
C LEU A 317 -6.99 23.39 -2.05
N GLU A 318 -6.39 22.29 -2.49
CA GLU A 318 -5.33 22.30 -3.51
C GLU A 318 -5.83 22.86 -4.85
N ARG A 319 -6.99 22.37 -5.35
CA ARG A 319 -7.59 22.87 -6.59
C ARG A 319 -7.95 24.35 -6.49
N PHE A 320 -8.46 24.78 -5.37
CA PHE A 320 -8.79 26.20 -5.12
C PHE A 320 -7.53 27.08 -5.11
N ALA A 321 -6.46 26.61 -4.46
CA ALA A 321 -5.21 27.34 -4.36
C ALA A 321 -4.46 27.46 -5.70
N PHE A 322 -4.52 26.41 -6.54
CA PHE A 322 -3.75 26.28 -7.78
C PHE A 322 -4.66 25.92 -8.97
N PRO A 323 -5.62 26.80 -9.36
CA PRO A 323 -6.58 26.47 -10.41
C PRO A 323 -5.92 26.15 -11.75
N ASP A 324 -4.78 26.79 -12.07
CA ASP A 324 -4.06 26.61 -13.33
C ASP A 324 -3.36 25.24 -13.43
N SER A 325 -3.10 24.59 -12.30
CA SER A 325 -2.53 23.23 -12.24
C SER A 325 -3.59 22.14 -12.46
N PHE A 326 -4.88 22.52 -12.54
CA PHE A 326 -6.01 21.63 -12.78
C PHE A 326 -6.90 22.19 -13.90
N PRO A 327 -6.41 22.21 -15.16
CA PRO A 327 -7.23 22.71 -16.27
C PRO A 327 -8.52 21.88 -16.40
N PRO A 328 -9.66 22.50 -16.76
CA PRO A 328 -10.87 21.76 -17.05
C PRO A 328 -10.57 20.77 -18.18
N SER A 329 -10.95 19.52 -17.98
CA SER A 329 -10.67 18.40 -18.89
C SER A 329 -11.22 18.69 -20.29
N SER A 330 -10.34 19.13 -21.19
CA SER A 330 -10.63 19.10 -22.64
C SER A 330 -10.21 17.72 -23.17
N PRO A 331 -11.06 17.05 -23.99
CA PRO A 331 -10.82 15.67 -24.40
C PRO A 331 -9.74 15.47 -25.46
N SER A 332 -8.84 16.42 -25.69
CA SER A 332 -7.95 16.41 -26.88
C SER A 332 -6.44 16.55 -26.65
N SER A 333 -5.90 16.21 -25.49
CA SER A 333 -4.43 16.10 -25.38
C SER A 333 -4.02 14.74 -24.78
N SER A 334 -3.69 13.82 -25.69
CA SER A 334 -3.19 12.47 -25.40
C SER A 334 -1.68 12.41 -25.13
N ASP A 335 -1.05 13.49 -24.66
CA ASP A 335 0.38 13.51 -24.43
C ASP A 335 0.70 13.37 -22.93
N PRO A 336 1.13 12.16 -22.46
CA PRO A 336 1.40 11.92 -21.05
C PRO A 336 2.58 12.72 -20.50
N LYS A 337 3.46 13.22 -21.34
CA LYS A 337 4.66 13.97 -20.93
C LYS A 337 4.38 15.43 -20.56
N SER A 338 3.28 16.01 -21.02
CA SER A 338 2.93 17.41 -20.73
C SER A 338 2.24 17.62 -19.37
N GLN A 339 1.86 16.56 -18.66
CA GLN A 339 1.14 16.66 -17.39
C GLN A 339 2.06 16.89 -16.17
N HIS A 340 3.38 16.79 -16.30
CA HIS A 340 4.32 16.90 -15.18
C HIS A 340 4.95 18.28 -14.96
N GLU A 341 4.78 19.24 -15.89
CA GLU A 341 5.38 20.58 -15.81
C GLU A 341 4.41 21.73 -15.58
N HIS A 342 3.14 21.48 -15.24
CA HIS A 342 2.21 22.58 -14.97
C HIS A 342 2.44 23.16 -13.57
N GLY A 343 3.14 24.28 -13.59
CA GLY A 343 3.86 24.98 -12.61
C GLY A 343 3.10 25.34 -11.35
N TYR A 344 3.38 24.61 -10.27
CA TYR A 344 3.29 25.26 -8.97
C TYR A 344 4.39 26.32 -8.90
N ASP A 345 4.00 27.58 -8.69
CA ASP A 345 4.94 28.68 -8.44
C ASP A 345 5.56 28.52 -7.04
N TYR A 346 6.47 27.54 -6.91
CA TYR A 346 7.16 27.25 -5.68
C TYR A 346 8.63 26.89 -5.97
N GLU A 347 9.50 27.70 -5.39
CA GLU A 347 10.93 27.45 -5.33
C GLU A 347 11.39 27.41 -3.89
N TYR A 348 12.28 26.48 -3.57
CA TYR A 348 12.85 26.37 -2.23
C TYR A 348 14.26 26.95 -2.22
N THR A 349 14.46 27.96 -1.37
CA THR A 349 15.80 28.49 -1.05
C THR A 349 16.17 28.07 0.35
N PRO A 350 17.24 27.27 0.54
CA PRO A 350 17.67 26.87 1.86
C PRO A 350 18.03 28.09 2.72
N PRO A 351 17.52 28.20 3.92
CA PRO A 351 17.89 29.28 4.82
C PRO A 351 19.39 29.20 5.14
N LEU A 352 20.09 30.33 5.02
CA LEU A 352 21.52 30.43 5.31
C LEU A 352 21.78 30.48 6.82
N ARG A 353 20.87 31.07 7.58
CA ARG A 353 20.98 31.25 9.02
C ARG A 353 19.73 30.76 9.73
N ARG A 354 19.87 30.40 10.99
CA ARG A 354 18.74 29.94 11.81
C ARG A 354 17.61 30.97 11.90
N VAL A 355 17.93 32.26 11.91
CA VAL A 355 16.92 33.34 11.93
C VAL A 355 16.04 33.31 10.67
N ASP A 356 16.61 32.97 9.53
CA ASP A 356 15.90 32.91 8.27
C ASP A 356 15.00 31.65 8.22
N GLU A 357 15.43 30.54 8.86
CA GLU A 357 14.68 29.28 8.97
C GLU A 357 13.40 29.43 9.82
N ILE A 358 13.44 30.29 10.84
CA ILE A 358 12.30 30.50 11.76
C ILE A 358 11.48 31.75 11.44
N ALA A 359 11.86 32.49 10.39
CA ALA A 359 11.18 33.73 10.02
C ALA A 359 9.69 33.44 9.66
N PRO A 360 8.76 34.28 10.14
CA PRO A 360 7.37 34.18 9.74
C PRO A 360 7.21 34.39 8.23
N TYR A 361 6.31 33.63 7.62
CA TYR A 361 5.84 33.94 6.30
C TYR A 361 4.99 35.22 6.35
N THR A 362 5.36 36.24 5.59
CA THR A 362 4.62 37.48 5.46
C THR A 362 3.84 37.47 4.15
N ALA A 363 2.56 37.71 4.21
CA ALA A 363 1.71 37.82 3.03
C ALA A 363 2.21 38.93 2.09
N PRO A 364 2.12 38.72 0.76
CA PRO A 364 2.42 39.77 -0.20
C PRO A 364 1.43 40.93 -0.09
N LEU A 365 1.87 42.14 -0.44
CA LEU A 365 0.99 43.30 -0.52
C LEU A 365 -0.17 43.03 -1.50
N PRO A 366 -1.39 43.49 -1.21
CA PRO A 366 -1.78 44.40 -0.13
C PRO A 366 -2.15 43.75 1.21
N TYR A 367 -1.90 42.48 1.38
CA TYR A 367 -2.31 41.74 2.59
C TYR A 367 -1.35 42.01 3.75
N SER A 368 -1.86 41.92 4.99
CA SER A 368 -1.12 42.32 6.18
C SER A 368 -0.99 41.23 7.25
N TRP A 369 -1.26 39.96 6.90
CA TRP A 369 -1.15 38.84 7.83
C TRP A 369 0.18 38.09 7.70
N THR A 370 0.54 37.40 8.78
CA THR A 370 1.72 36.54 8.85
C THR A 370 1.33 35.15 9.37
N LEU A 371 2.12 34.13 8.98
CA LEU A 371 2.02 32.76 9.47
C LEU A 371 3.38 32.30 9.96
N HIS A 372 3.41 31.55 11.06
CA HIS A 372 4.67 31.04 11.61
C HIS A 372 4.90 29.58 11.19
N PRO A 373 6.14 29.22 10.79
CA PRO A 373 6.49 27.82 10.52
C PRO A 373 6.27 26.97 11.77
N PRO A 374 5.62 25.79 11.64
CA PRO A 374 5.39 24.91 12.78
C PRO A 374 6.70 24.49 13.46
N LEU A 375 6.73 24.45 14.80
CA LEU A 375 7.90 24.11 15.60
C LEU A 375 9.18 24.85 15.18
N SER A 376 9.08 26.10 14.74
CA SER A 376 10.21 26.91 14.26
C SER A 376 11.33 27.03 15.29
N ALA A 377 11.01 27.15 16.58
CA ALA A 377 11.97 27.22 17.67
C ALA A 377 12.57 25.85 18.08
N SER A 378 12.08 24.72 17.56
CA SER A 378 12.47 23.38 18.00
C SER A 378 13.05 22.53 16.86
N ARG A 379 14.09 21.75 17.18
CA ARG A 379 14.65 20.70 16.31
C ARG A 379 14.15 19.30 16.69
N ALA A 380 13.09 19.19 17.49
CA ALA A 380 12.51 17.91 17.85
C ALA A 380 12.04 17.15 16.61
N LEU A 381 12.25 15.85 16.60
CA LEU A 381 11.74 14.93 15.60
C LEU A 381 10.25 14.64 15.89
N SER A 382 9.43 15.67 15.73
CA SER A 382 7.99 15.64 15.95
C SER A 382 7.29 16.54 14.94
N TYR A 383 6.04 16.22 14.61
CA TYR A 383 5.17 17.07 13.81
C TYR A 383 4.15 17.77 14.71
N GLU A 384 3.89 19.06 14.41
CA GLU A 384 2.92 19.89 15.12
C GLU A 384 2.17 20.77 14.12
N PHE A 385 0.84 20.74 14.14
CA PHE A 385 0.04 21.44 13.14
C PHE A 385 -0.99 22.40 13.75
N ASN A 386 -1.33 22.25 15.04
CA ASN A 386 -2.39 23.04 15.68
C ASN A 386 -2.07 24.54 15.73
N GLY A 387 -0.79 24.91 15.92
CA GLY A 387 -0.38 26.31 15.97
C GLY A 387 -0.74 27.04 14.69
N LEU A 388 -0.29 26.51 13.55
CA LEU A 388 -0.57 27.07 12.23
C LEU A 388 -2.07 27.09 11.93
N GLY A 389 -2.80 26.00 12.23
CA GLY A 389 -4.26 25.94 12.04
C GLY A 389 -5.00 27.01 12.85
N SER A 390 -4.52 27.33 14.04
CA SER A 390 -5.08 28.40 14.87
C SER A 390 -4.84 29.80 14.28
N GLU A 391 -3.67 30.04 13.70
CA GLU A 391 -3.35 31.30 13.01
C GLU A 391 -4.21 31.48 11.77
N VAL A 392 -4.33 30.45 10.94
CA VAL A 392 -5.20 30.45 9.74
C VAL A 392 -6.64 30.77 10.12
N ARG A 393 -7.16 30.11 11.16
CA ARG A 393 -8.51 30.39 11.66
C ARG A 393 -8.68 31.83 12.09
N LYS A 394 -7.73 32.38 12.86
CA LYS A 394 -7.76 33.80 13.32
C LYS A 394 -7.80 34.76 12.14
N ILE A 395 -6.93 34.55 11.13
CA ILE A 395 -6.89 35.39 9.93
C ILE A 395 -8.24 35.32 9.19
N ALA A 396 -8.73 34.12 8.89
CA ALA A 396 -9.98 33.94 8.16
C ALA A 396 -11.18 34.52 8.91
N THR A 397 -11.27 34.30 10.23
CA THR A 397 -12.36 34.82 11.06
C THR A 397 -12.31 36.35 11.20
N SER A 398 -11.11 36.94 11.34
CA SER A 398 -10.97 38.40 11.48
C SER A 398 -11.34 39.17 10.21
N LYS A 399 -11.17 38.56 9.04
CA LYS A 399 -11.49 39.12 7.72
C LYS A 399 -12.95 38.84 7.31
N GLY A 400 -13.47 37.66 7.68
CA GLY A 400 -14.81 37.23 7.33
C GLY A 400 -15.11 37.33 5.84
N ASP A 401 -16.24 37.95 5.51
CA ASP A 401 -16.71 38.16 4.13
C ASP A 401 -15.87 39.19 3.35
N SER A 402 -15.06 39.99 4.02
CA SER A 402 -14.18 40.98 3.37
C SER A 402 -12.94 40.35 2.72
N MET A 403 -12.65 39.09 2.99
CA MET A 403 -11.51 38.36 2.40
C MET A 403 -11.79 38.05 0.93
N SER A 404 -11.02 38.64 0.03
CA SER A 404 -11.13 38.39 -1.42
C SER A 404 -10.76 36.96 -1.79
N LEU A 405 -11.22 36.49 -2.96
CA LEU A 405 -10.85 35.16 -3.47
C LEU A 405 -9.34 34.99 -3.62
N ASP A 406 -8.62 36.03 -4.06
CA ASP A 406 -7.17 35.99 -4.23
C ASP A 406 -6.43 35.97 -2.90
N GLU A 407 -6.95 36.68 -1.88
CA GLU A 407 -6.43 36.59 -0.52
C GLU A 407 -6.63 35.20 0.08
N ARG A 408 -7.81 34.58 -0.13
CA ARG A 408 -8.08 33.19 0.27
C ARG A 408 -7.16 32.20 -0.42
N ARG A 409 -6.90 32.35 -1.73
CA ARG A 409 -5.94 31.54 -2.47
C ARG A 409 -4.51 31.71 -1.94
N THR A 410 -4.11 32.96 -1.64
CA THR A 410 -2.79 33.26 -1.08
C THR A 410 -2.63 32.60 0.29
N LEU A 411 -3.67 32.67 1.15
CA LEU A 411 -3.67 32.02 2.45
C LEU A 411 -3.63 30.49 2.32
N ALA A 412 -4.35 29.90 1.36
CA ALA A 412 -4.32 28.47 1.10
C ALA A 412 -2.92 27.99 0.67
N ARG A 413 -2.29 28.69 -0.28
CA ARG A 413 -0.93 28.40 -0.76
C ARG A 413 0.08 28.46 0.39
N ALA A 414 0.05 29.53 1.17
CA ALA A 414 0.96 29.73 2.31
C ALA A 414 0.77 28.65 3.38
N THR A 415 -0.48 28.31 3.68
CA THR A 415 -0.81 27.25 4.65
C THR A 415 -0.25 25.89 4.21
N MET A 416 -0.55 25.45 2.98
CA MET A 416 -0.05 24.19 2.46
C MET A 416 1.48 24.18 2.37
N ARG A 417 2.09 25.29 1.90
CA ARG A 417 3.54 25.44 1.86
C ARG A 417 4.18 25.18 3.22
N LEU A 418 3.73 25.86 4.26
CA LEU A 418 4.31 25.74 5.61
C LEU A 418 4.08 24.34 6.21
N LEU A 419 2.92 23.73 5.97
CA LEU A 419 2.66 22.34 6.40
C LEU A 419 3.61 21.36 5.72
N PHE A 420 3.83 21.49 4.42
CA PHE A 420 4.65 20.56 3.65
C PHE A 420 6.14 20.78 3.83
N GLU A 421 6.58 22.04 3.94
CA GLU A 421 7.97 22.36 4.34
C GLU A 421 8.28 21.81 5.74
N HIS A 422 7.30 21.85 6.67
CA HIS A 422 7.46 21.23 7.98
C HIS A 422 7.66 19.71 7.89
N LEU A 423 6.91 19.01 7.03
CA LEU A 423 7.11 17.58 6.79
C LEU A 423 8.54 17.30 6.30
N ALA A 424 9.00 18.03 5.27
CA ALA A 424 10.34 17.88 4.70
C ALA A 424 11.46 18.22 5.68
N THR A 425 11.28 19.28 6.48
CA THR A 425 12.29 19.70 7.46
C THR A 425 12.58 18.59 8.48
N ARG A 426 11.56 17.83 8.92
CA ARG A 426 11.76 16.71 9.85
C ARG A 426 12.48 15.53 9.19
N ILE A 427 12.32 15.32 7.89
CA ILE A 427 13.14 14.35 7.13
C ILE A 427 14.62 14.76 7.21
N PHE A 428 14.95 16.02 6.91
CA PHE A 428 16.34 16.50 6.96
C PHE A 428 16.94 16.45 8.36
N LEU A 429 16.15 16.75 9.39
CA LEU A 429 16.60 16.63 10.77
C LEU A 429 16.88 15.16 11.15
N ALA A 430 16.05 14.24 10.72
CA ALA A 430 16.27 12.81 10.95
C ALA A 430 17.54 12.31 10.24
N LEU A 431 17.74 12.70 8.98
CA LEU A 431 18.94 12.35 8.20
C LEU A 431 20.22 13.01 8.78
N ALA A 432 20.10 14.18 9.42
CA ALA A 432 21.25 14.82 10.09
C ALA A 432 21.65 14.11 11.39
N VAL A 433 20.70 13.46 12.06
CA VAL A 433 20.95 12.65 13.27
C VAL A 433 21.48 11.26 12.93
N GLU A 434 21.10 10.72 11.76
CA GLU A 434 21.49 9.38 11.29
C GLU A 434 22.23 9.48 9.93
N PRO A 435 23.51 9.84 9.88
CA PRO A 435 24.26 9.99 8.61
C PRO A 435 24.28 8.71 7.76
N GLU A 436 24.40 7.54 8.39
CA GLU A 436 24.38 6.24 7.68
C GLU A 436 23.06 6.00 6.94
N LEU A 437 21.94 6.48 7.49
CA LEU A 437 20.65 6.43 6.81
C LEU A 437 20.64 7.36 5.60
N LYS A 438 21.23 8.55 5.70
CA LYS A 438 21.32 9.50 4.60
C LYS A 438 22.07 8.91 3.41
N ASP A 439 23.21 8.26 3.68
CA ASP A 439 24.07 7.70 2.64
C ASP A 439 23.47 6.44 1.97
N ALA A 440 22.63 5.71 2.72
CA ALA A 440 21.96 4.50 2.24
C ALA A 440 20.57 4.77 1.63
N LEU A 441 20.07 6.02 1.66
CA LEU A 441 18.70 6.33 1.26
C LEU A 441 18.57 6.37 -0.27
N GLU A 442 17.92 5.37 -0.84
CA GLU A 442 17.58 5.32 -2.28
C GLU A 442 16.12 5.75 -2.54
N THR A 443 15.20 5.51 -1.58
CA THR A 443 13.76 5.73 -1.80
C THR A 443 13.10 6.37 -0.59
N LEU A 444 12.32 7.43 -0.86
CA LEU A 444 11.33 8.03 0.04
C LEU A 444 9.93 7.64 -0.44
N VAL A 445 9.26 6.79 0.31
CA VAL A 445 7.85 6.46 0.11
C VAL A 445 6.98 7.55 0.73
N VAL A 446 5.98 8.05 0.00
CA VAL A 446 4.93 8.92 0.54
C VAL A 446 3.61 8.18 0.44
N SER A 447 2.96 7.88 1.57
CA SER A 447 1.76 7.04 1.62
C SER A 447 0.70 7.63 2.55
N GLY A 448 -0.56 7.24 2.35
CA GLY A 448 -1.73 7.81 3.01
C GLY A 448 -2.46 8.82 2.10
N GLY A 449 -3.69 9.21 2.47
CA GLY A 449 -4.57 10.03 1.63
C GLY A 449 -3.95 11.36 1.16
N VAL A 450 -3.11 12.00 2.00
CA VAL A 450 -2.44 13.26 1.64
C VAL A 450 -1.32 13.07 0.62
N ALA A 451 -0.83 11.84 0.40
CA ALA A 451 0.15 11.53 -0.65
C ALA A 451 -0.38 11.79 -2.07
N SER A 452 -1.70 11.85 -2.24
CA SER A 452 -2.33 12.22 -3.51
C SER A 452 -2.23 13.73 -3.84
N ASN A 453 -1.83 14.56 -2.88
CA ASN A 453 -1.64 16.00 -3.08
C ASN A 453 -0.38 16.26 -3.91
N ARG A 454 -0.56 16.82 -5.11
CA ARG A 454 0.55 17.05 -6.07
C ARG A 454 1.50 18.14 -5.59
N PHE A 455 0.97 19.16 -4.90
CA PHE A 455 1.81 20.22 -4.36
C PHE A 455 2.74 19.71 -3.25
N LEU A 456 2.28 18.76 -2.42
CA LEU A 456 3.17 18.08 -1.47
C LEU A 456 4.35 17.40 -2.18
N MET A 457 4.06 16.64 -3.24
CA MET A 457 5.10 15.91 -3.99
C MET A 457 6.10 16.89 -4.64
N HIS A 458 5.59 18.03 -5.16
CA HIS A 458 6.41 19.08 -5.72
C HIS A 458 7.33 19.73 -4.66
N VAL A 459 6.79 20.07 -3.49
CA VAL A 459 7.57 20.65 -2.37
C VAL A 459 8.66 19.68 -1.92
N LEU A 460 8.32 18.40 -1.72
CA LEU A 460 9.29 17.37 -1.31
C LEU A 460 10.42 17.25 -2.33
N ARG A 461 10.11 17.19 -3.63
CA ARG A 461 11.13 17.07 -4.69
C ARG A 461 12.06 18.28 -4.70
N LYS A 462 11.49 19.50 -4.73
CA LYS A 462 12.27 20.73 -4.72
C LYS A 462 13.20 20.86 -3.50
N MET A 463 12.70 20.49 -2.33
CA MET A 463 13.50 20.54 -1.11
C MET A 463 14.60 19.48 -1.06
N LEU A 464 14.33 18.26 -1.54
CA LEU A 464 15.33 17.19 -1.61
C LEU A 464 16.44 17.55 -2.62
N ASP A 465 16.08 18.06 -3.80
CA ASP A 465 17.04 18.44 -4.85
C ASP A 465 18.05 19.47 -4.34
N VAL A 466 17.56 20.55 -3.73
CA VAL A 466 18.41 21.62 -3.21
C VAL A 466 19.28 21.18 -2.02
N ARG A 467 18.91 20.07 -1.36
CA ARG A 467 19.67 19.51 -0.23
C ARG A 467 20.62 18.37 -0.62
N GLY A 468 20.86 18.17 -1.92
CA GLY A 468 21.80 17.16 -2.44
C GLY A 468 21.26 15.72 -2.35
N LEU A 469 19.94 15.56 -2.44
CA LEU A 469 19.23 14.29 -2.41
C LEU A 469 18.43 14.05 -3.71
N GLU A 470 18.96 14.54 -4.84
CA GLU A 470 18.37 14.40 -6.18
C GLU A 470 18.25 12.92 -6.57
N HIS A 471 19.18 12.09 -6.09
CA HIS A 471 19.22 10.65 -6.35
C HIS A 471 18.11 9.87 -5.62
N VAL A 472 17.49 10.46 -4.58
CA VAL A 472 16.43 9.79 -3.82
C VAL A 472 15.14 9.77 -4.64
N GLU A 473 14.68 8.58 -4.99
CA GLU A 473 13.40 8.38 -5.67
C GLU A 473 12.24 8.66 -4.71
N ILE A 474 11.31 9.54 -5.09
CA ILE A 474 10.07 9.74 -4.34
C ILE A 474 8.98 8.88 -4.99
N THR A 475 8.45 7.92 -4.25
CA THR A 475 7.42 6.99 -4.73
C THR A 475 6.14 7.16 -3.92
N ALA A 476 5.01 7.37 -4.61
CA ALA A 476 3.68 7.35 -4.01
C ALA A 476 2.82 6.29 -4.71
N PRO A 477 1.95 5.57 -3.98
CA PRO A 477 0.97 4.71 -4.59
C PRO A 477 -0.01 5.51 -5.46
N PRO A 478 -0.67 4.88 -6.46
CA PRO A 478 -1.79 5.50 -7.16
C PRO A 478 -2.88 5.95 -6.17
N PRO A 479 -3.63 7.03 -6.44
CA PRO A 479 -4.64 7.57 -5.52
C PRO A 479 -5.62 6.52 -4.98
N ALA A 480 -6.01 5.54 -5.80
CA ALA A 480 -6.89 4.44 -5.40
C ALA A 480 -6.29 3.50 -4.32
N LEU A 481 -4.96 3.50 -4.15
CA LEU A 481 -4.24 2.70 -3.16
C LEU A 481 -3.57 3.55 -2.06
N CYS A 482 -3.70 4.89 -2.10
CA CYS A 482 -3.15 5.79 -1.09
C CYS A 482 -3.98 5.80 0.21
N THR A 483 -5.31 5.69 0.10
CA THR A 483 -6.23 5.64 1.24
C THR A 483 -6.36 4.22 1.77
N ASP A 484 -7.09 4.04 2.88
CA ASP A 484 -7.39 2.74 3.45
C ASP A 484 -8.00 1.81 2.41
N ASN A 485 -7.41 0.61 2.26
CA ASN A 485 -7.82 -0.37 1.27
C ASN A 485 -7.37 -1.79 1.66
N ALA A 486 -8.12 -2.80 1.20
CA ALA A 486 -7.80 -4.19 1.52
C ALA A 486 -6.66 -4.78 0.67
N ALA A 487 -6.27 -4.14 -0.45
CA ALA A 487 -5.16 -4.64 -1.26
C ALA A 487 -3.81 -4.48 -0.54
N MET A 488 -3.62 -3.37 0.20
CA MET A 488 -2.43 -3.18 1.05
C MET A 488 -2.37 -4.22 2.20
N ILE A 489 -3.53 -4.58 2.73
CA ILE A 489 -3.64 -5.62 3.78
C ILE A 489 -3.30 -6.98 3.19
N ALA A 490 -3.84 -7.31 2.00
CA ALA A 490 -3.53 -8.53 1.28
C ALA A 490 -2.02 -8.67 1.02
N TRP A 491 -1.38 -7.60 0.56
CA TRP A 491 0.07 -7.59 0.28
C TRP A 491 0.90 -7.79 1.53
N THR A 492 0.57 -7.10 2.60
CA THR A 492 1.26 -7.24 3.89
C THR A 492 1.13 -8.67 4.42
N GLY A 493 -0.06 -9.24 4.36
CA GLY A 493 -0.28 -10.64 4.70
C GLY A 493 0.52 -11.59 3.81
N MET A 494 0.63 -11.29 2.51
CA MET A 494 1.43 -12.09 1.58
C MET A 494 2.92 -12.11 1.96
N GLU A 495 3.53 -10.95 2.21
CA GLU A 495 4.93 -10.87 2.65
C GLU A 495 5.14 -11.53 4.02
N MET A 496 4.21 -11.34 4.98
CA MET A 496 4.27 -11.99 6.30
C MET A 496 4.14 -13.52 6.17
N TYR A 497 3.22 -14.00 5.32
CA TYR A 497 3.03 -15.42 5.07
C TYR A 497 4.27 -16.07 4.43
N GLU A 498 4.87 -15.43 3.42
CA GLU A 498 6.12 -15.89 2.78
C GLU A 498 7.29 -15.89 3.76
N ALA A 499 7.32 -14.93 4.68
CA ALA A 499 8.29 -14.90 5.78
C ALA A 499 8.04 -15.96 6.86
N GLY A 500 7.04 -16.84 6.68
CA GLY A 500 6.72 -17.94 7.59
C GLY A 500 5.91 -17.56 8.82
N TRP A 501 5.23 -16.40 8.83
CA TRP A 501 4.38 -15.98 9.93
C TRP A 501 2.92 -16.35 9.71
N GLU A 502 2.22 -16.62 10.80
CA GLU A 502 0.76 -16.72 10.87
C GLU A 502 0.24 -16.26 12.24
N SER A 503 -1.06 -15.99 12.33
CA SER A 503 -1.70 -15.54 13.56
C SER A 503 -2.53 -16.63 14.20
N LEU A 504 -2.51 -16.71 15.53
CA LEU A 504 -3.42 -17.56 16.29
C LEU A 504 -4.86 -17.06 16.16
N LEU A 505 -5.84 -17.95 16.14
CA LEU A 505 -7.27 -17.58 16.13
C LEU A 505 -7.73 -16.87 17.41
N SER A 506 -6.93 -16.92 18.49
CA SER A 506 -7.20 -16.22 19.74
C SER A 506 -6.84 -14.73 19.74
N VAL A 507 -6.21 -14.20 18.67
CA VAL A 507 -5.86 -12.76 18.59
C VAL A 507 -7.11 -11.88 18.73
N HIS A 508 -6.93 -10.68 19.26
CA HIS A 508 -7.99 -9.68 19.43
C HIS A 508 -7.58 -8.36 18.79
N PRO A 509 -8.53 -7.41 18.60
CA PRO A 509 -8.23 -6.10 18.05
C PRO A 509 -7.22 -5.32 18.89
N GLU A 510 -6.26 -4.68 18.25
CA GLU A 510 -5.28 -3.81 18.88
C GLU A 510 -5.59 -2.33 18.53
N ARG A 511 -6.25 -1.64 19.45
CA ARG A 511 -6.62 -0.23 19.24
C ARG A 511 -5.40 0.65 19.01
N LYS A 512 -4.33 0.37 19.76
CA LYS A 512 -3.01 0.99 19.63
C LYS A 512 -2.01 -0.12 19.38
N TRP A 513 -1.27 -0.03 18.34
CA TRP A 513 -0.24 -1.00 17.98
C TRP A 513 0.84 -0.29 17.17
N SER A 514 1.96 -0.04 17.77
CA SER A 514 3.11 0.57 17.12
C SER A 514 3.77 -0.39 16.14
N ILE A 515 4.35 0.15 15.08
CA ILE A 515 5.23 -0.60 14.19
C ILE A 515 6.70 -0.62 14.67
N ASP A 516 7.01 0.22 15.68
CA ASP A 516 8.38 0.44 16.17
C ASP A 516 8.75 -0.59 17.23
N PRO A 517 9.80 -1.43 17.02
CA PRO A 517 10.25 -2.39 18.01
C PRO A 517 10.70 -1.77 19.35
N SER A 518 11.02 -0.47 19.38
CA SER A 518 11.40 0.23 20.61
C SER A 518 10.21 0.73 21.44
N SER A 519 8.98 0.58 20.93
CA SER A 519 7.75 0.95 21.65
C SER A 519 7.42 -0.03 22.78
N GLU A 520 6.53 0.38 23.69
CA GLU A 520 6.09 -0.46 24.83
C GLU A 520 5.51 -1.80 24.40
N ASP A 521 4.82 -1.85 23.26
CA ASP A 521 4.24 -3.06 22.67
C ASP A 521 5.22 -3.89 21.83
N GLY A 522 6.49 -3.45 21.70
CA GLY A 522 7.56 -4.18 21.02
C GLY A 522 7.40 -4.29 19.50
N GLY A 523 6.60 -3.42 18.88
CA GLY A 523 6.42 -3.34 17.43
C GLY A 523 5.56 -4.46 16.84
N ILE A 524 5.78 -4.76 15.56
CA ILE A 524 4.94 -5.71 14.80
C ILE A 524 4.84 -7.07 15.49
N LEU A 525 5.96 -7.61 15.96
CA LEU A 525 6.03 -8.95 16.57
C LEU A 525 5.92 -8.93 18.11
N GLY A 526 5.88 -7.75 18.73
CA GLY A 526 5.79 -7.62 20.19
C GLY A 526 4.42 -7.97 20.76
N VAL A 527 3.34 -7.78 19.98
CA VAL A 527 2.01 -8.19 20.39
C VAL A 527 1.83 -9.70 20.34
N PRO A 528 1.11 -10.32 21.30
CA PRO A 528 0.94 -11.77 21.33
C PRO A 528 0.11 -12.27 20.14
N GLY A 529 0.27 -13.56 19.82
CA GLY A 529 -0.55 -14.24 18.82
C GLY A 529 0.09 -14.46 17.47
N TRP A 530 1.36 -14.08 17.26
CA TRP A 530 2.17 -14.52 16.15
C TRP A 530 2.77 -15.90 16.42
N ARG A 531 2.81 -16.74 15.41
CA ARG A 531 3.60 -17.98 15.44
C ARG A 531 4.33 -18.20 14.11
N ARG A 532 5.45 -18.93 14.16
CA ARG A 532 6.11 -19.42 12.96
C ARG A 532 5.39 -20.68 12.45
N ARG A 533 5.17 -20.75 11.14
CA ARG A 533 4.69 -21.97 10.51
C ARG A 533 5.81 -23.03 10.57
N GLU A 534 5.44 -24.23 10.95
CA GLU A 534 6.30 -25.40 10.80
C GLU A 534 6.29 -25.78 9.31
N HIS A 535 7.47 -25.93 8.72
CA HIS A 535 7.67 -26.28 7.30
C HIS A 535 7.41 -27.77 7.06
#